data_155f4faf08fb4f3480384e4a6c450809
#
_entry.id   155f4faf08fb4f3480384e4a6c450809
#
_cell.length_a   1.000
_cell.length_b   1.000
_cell.length_c   1.000
_cell.angle_alpha   90.00
_cell.angle_beta   90.00
_cell.angle_gamma   90.00
#
_symmetry.space_group_name_H-M   'P 1'
#
loop_
_entity.id
_entity.type
_entity.pdbx_description
1 polymer ?
#
loop_
_entity_poly.entity_id
_entity_poly.type
_entity_poly.pdbx_seq_one_letter_code
_entity_poly.pdbx_strand_id
1 'polypeptide(L)'
;MKFISNILVAFTLFLAAATSAFAAEPINTLEKSGFFGYKPNGIAIRGFDTVAYFTEGKAVKGKPSIATDWNGATWHFSKQEHLDLFTADPEAYAPQYGGYCAYGIAVDNLVKIEGDLWDIVDGKLYLNFDKKLQNKWRSDIAGYIKIADEKFDGLIASHE
;
A
#
# COMPACT_ATOMS: atom_id res chain seq x y z
N MET A 1 -23.54 68.44 18.21
CA MET A 1 -22.28 67.70 18.20
C MET A 1 -22.65 66.23 18.21
N LYS A 2 -22.49 65.52 17.07
CA LYS A 2 -22.76 64.09 16.96
C LYS A 2 -21.41 63.35 16.90
N PHE A 3 -21.09 62.53 17.92
CA PHE A 3 -19.94 61.66 17.90
C PHE A 3 -20.29 60.40 17.14
N ILE A 4 -19.60 60.15 16.00
CA ILE A 4 -19.67 58.92 15.23
C ILE A 4 -18.57 58.03 15.77
N SER A 5 -18.96 56.93 16.45
CA SER A 5 -18.06 55.93 16.93
C SER A 5 -17.79 54.94 15.79
N ASN A 6 -16.53 54.94 15.28
CA ASN A 6 -16.07 53.97 14.31
C ASN A 6 -15.69 52.65 15.07
N ILE A 7 -16.54 51.64 14.90
CA ILE A 7 -16.23 50.28 15.34
C ILE A 7 -15.40 49.61 14.24
N LEU A 8 -14.11 49.45 14.49
CA LEU A 8 -13.20 48.67 13.64
C LEU A 8 -13.40 47.17 13.93
N VAL A 9 -14.13 46.48 13.05
CA VAL A 9 -14.24 45.01 13.15
C VAL A 9 -13.00 44.41 12.51
N ALA A 10 -12.08 43.93 13.34
CA ALA A 10 -10.92 43.16 12.92
C ALA A 10 -11.37 41.75 12.54
N PHE A 11 -11.41 41.47 11.24
CA PHE A 11 -11.67 40.14 10.72
C PHE A 11 -10.37 39.32 10.80
N THR A 12 -10.19 38.58 11.87
CA THR A 12 -9.09 37.59 11.97
C THR A 12 -9.36 36.40 11.08
N LEU A 13 -8.70 36.38 9.91
CA LEU A 13 -8.71 35.22 9.01
C LEU A 13 -7.93 34.07 9.68
N PHE A 14 -8.66 33.10 10.24
CA PHE A 14 -8.08 31.86 10.72
C PHE A 14 -7.72 31.01 9.50
N LEU A 15 -6.46 31.07 9.08
CA LEU A 15 -5.92 30.16 8.07
C LEU A 15 -5.75 28.77 8.73
N ALA A 16 -6.78 27.93 8.63
CA ALA A 16 -6.68 26.54 9.00
C ALA A 16 -5.69 25.87 8.02
N ALA A 17 -4.45 25.66 8.46
CA ALA A 17 -3.52 24.81 7.75
C ALA A 17 -4.13 23.38 7.75
N ALA A 18 -4.72 22.97 6.64
CA ALA A 18 -5.10 21.60 6.42
C ALA A 18 -3.79 20.79 6.37
N THR A 19 -3.42 20.18 7.49
CA THR A 19 -2.44 19.11 7.48
C THR A 19 -3.08 17.97 6.72
N SER A 20 -2.67 17.78 5.46
CA SER A 20 -2.99 16.56 4.72
C SER A 20 -2.30 15.41 5.44
N ALA A 21 -2.98 14.79 6.39
CA ALA A 21 -2.64 13.45 6.81
C ALA A 21 -2.81 12.59 5.55
N PHE A 22 -1.73 11.98 5.08
CA PHE A 22 -1.86 10.97 4.03
C PHE A 22 -2.60 9.81 4.68
N ALA A 23 -3.86 9.62 4.29
CA ALA A 23 -4.61 8.42 4.62
C ALA A 23 -3.82 7.21 4.12
N ALA A 24 -3.78 6.14 4.90
CA ALA A 24 -3.19 4.91 4.42
C ALA A 24 -4.09 4.33 3.33
N GLU A 25 -3.51 4.03 2.17
CA GLU A 25 -4.25 3.44 1.07
C GLU A 25 -4.44 1.93 1.34
N PRO A 26 -5.59 1.33 0.96
CA PRO A 26 -5.83 -0.11 1.12
C PRO A 26 -4.80 -0.96 0.38
N ILE A 27 -4.24 -0.41 -0.70
CA ILE A 27 -3.17 -1.02 -1.50
C ILE A 27 -1.87 -0.24 -1.31
N ASN A 28 -0.78 -0.96 -1.12
CA ASN A 28 0.56 -0.39 -0.99
C ASN A 28 1.04 0.19 -2.33
N THR A 29 1.06 1.51 -2.41
CA THR A 29 1.58 2.28 -3.54
C THR A 29 2.87 3.04 -3.20
N LEU A 30 3.54 2.66 -2.09
CA LEU A 30 4.74 3.34 -1.60
C LEU A 30 5.93 3.12 -2.53
N GLU A 31 6.45 4.20 -3.09
CA GLU A 31 7.67 4.22 -3.91
C GLU A 31 8.69 5.23 -3.35
N LYS A 32 9.96 5.03 -3.65
CA LYS A 32 11.04 5.90 -3.19
C LYS A 32 10.81 7.33 -3.65
N SER A 33 10.84 8.26 -2.72
CA SER A 33 10.68 9.69 -2.97
C SER A 33 11.80 10.49 -2.35
N GLY A 34 12.61 11.12 -3.21
CA GLY A 34 13.76 11.90 -2.74
C GLY A 34 14.84 11.05 -2.07
N PHE A 35 15.63 11.67 -1.20
CA PHE A 35 16.81 11.04 -0.60
C PHE A 35 16.48 10.16 0.61
N PHE A 36 15.42 10.47 1.37
CA PHE A 36 15.13 9.85 2.67
C PHE A 36 13.69 9.34 2.84
N GLY A 37 12.88 9.29 1.79
CA GLY A 37 11.46 9.02 1.98
C GLY A 37 10.84 8.02 1.00
N TYR A 38 9.65 7.59 1.38
CA TYR A 38 8.70 6.87 0.53
C TYR A 38 7.38 7.61 0.58
N LYS A 39 6.67 7.67 -0.54
CA LYS A 39 5.33 8.23 -0.62
C LYS A 39 4.50 7.45 -1.63
N PRO A 40 3.17 7.50 -1.50
CA PRO A 40 2.26 6.94 -2.49
C PRO A 40 2.50 7.53 -3.88
N ASN A 41 2.43 6.69 -4.91
CA ASN A 41 2.49 7.11 -6.31
C ASN A 41 1.33 6.56 -7.14
N GLY A 42 0.36 5.89 -6.50
CA GLY A 42 -0.82 5.29 -7.12
C GLY A 42 -0.56 3.95 -7.82
N ILE A 43 0.68 3.45 -7.86
CA ILE A 43 1.04 2.18 -8.53
C ILE A 43 1.17 1.07 -7.48
N ALA A 44 0.36 0.04 -7.61
CA ALA A 44 0.35 -1.10 -6.70
C ALA A 44 1.69 -1.82 -6.65
N ILE A 45 2.11 -2.21 -5.45
CA ILE A 45 3.29 -3.06 -5.20
C ILE A 45 4.52 -2.70 -6.05
N ARG A 46 4.77 -1.40 -6.22
CA ARG A 46 5.91 -0.88 -6.98
C ARG A 46 5.93 -1.34 -8.45
N GLY A 47 4.76 -1.62 -9.04
CA GLY A 47 4.60 -2.05 -10.42
C GLY A 47 5.09 -3.47 -10.72
N PHE A 48 5.19 -4.34 -9.72
CA PHE A 48 5.40 -5.77 -9.96
C PHE A 48 4.09 -6.42 -10.45
N ASP A 49 4.24 -7.40 -11.33
CA ASP A 49 3.14 -8.20 -11.86
C ASP A 49 2.73 -9.25 -10.82
N THR A 50 1.60 -9.01 -10.15
CA THR A 50 1.16 -9.88 -9.06
C THR A 50 0.83 -11.31 -9.53
N VAL A 51 0.38 -11.49 -10.78
CA VAL A 51 0.05 -12.82 -11.35
C VAL A 51 1.32 -13.64 -11.61
N ALA A 52 2.44 -12.98 -11.93
CA ALA A 52 3.70 -13.67 -12.21
C ALA A 52 4.22 -14.49 -11.01
N TYR A 53 3.93 -14.08 -9.78
CA TYR A 53 4.31 -14.86 -8.59
C TYR A 53 3.66 -16.25 -8.57
N PHE A 54 2.41 -16.33 -9.02
CA PHE A 54 1.65 -17.59 -9.04
C PHE A 54 1.95 -18.44 -10.28
N THR A 55 2.06 -17.80 -11.45
CA THR A 55 2.17 -18.50 -12.73
C THR A 55 3.60 -18.79 -13.15
N GLU A 56 4.56 -17.96 -12.73
CA GLU A 56 5.97 -18.04 -13.12
C GLU A 56 6.92 -18.28 -11.94
N GLY A 57 6.43 -18.21 -10.71
CA GLY A 57 7.23 -18.43 -9.50
C GLY A 57 8.35 -17.40 -9.29
N LYS A 58 8.19 -16.19 -9.79
CA LYS A 58 9.20 -15.13 -9.71
C LYS A 58 8.61 -13.72 -9.69
N ALA A 59 9.36 -12.78 -9.15
CA ALA A 59 9.06 -11.36 -9.25
C ALA A 59 9.35 -10.84 -10.68
N VAL A 60 8.33 -10.28 -11.33
CA VAL A 60 8.45 -9.72 -12.68
C VAL A 60 7.92 -8.30 -12.66
N LYS A 61 8.62 -7.35 -13.25
CA LYS A 61 8.10 -6.00 -13.45
C LYS A 61 7.02 -5.99 -14.53
N GLY A 62 5.88 -5.42 -14.20
CA GLY A 62 4.84 -5.10 -15.17
C GLY A 62 5.22 -3.89 -16.05
N LYS A 63 4.43 -3.70 -17.09
CA LYS A 63 4.56 -2.59 -18.05
C LYS A 63 3.42 -1.61 -17.85
N PRO A 64 3.64 -0.30 -17.81
CA PRO A 64 2.57 0.69 -17.71
C PRO A 64 1.53 0.61 -18.84
N SER A 65 1.91 0.05 -20.01
CA SER A 65 1.00 -0.15 -21.15
C SER A 65 0.07 -1.36 -21.00
N ILE A 66 0.27 -2.22 -20.01
CA ILE A 66 -0.56 -3.39 -19.69
C ILE A 66 -0.97 -3.24 -18.23
N ALA A 67 -2.04 -2.50 -17.99
CA ALA A 67 -2.43 -2.08 -16.66
C ALA A 67 -3.96 -2.05 -16.49
N THR A 68 -4.41 -2.14 -15.24
CA THR A 68 -5.80 -1.88 -14.84
C THR A 68 -5.84 -1.22 -13.47
N ASP A 69 -6.92 -0.52 -13.17
CA ASP A 69 -7.18 0.04 -11.85
C ASP A 69 -8.04 -0.94 -11.04
N TRP A 70 -7.64 -1.20 -9.82
CA TRP A 70 -8.40 -1.99 -8.87
C TRP A 70 -8.09 -1.57 -7.44
N ASN A 71 -9.14 -1.45 -6.64
CA ASN A 71 -9.10 -1.10 -5.21
C ASN A 71 -8.22 0.14 -4.91
N GLY A 72 -8.39 1.20 -5.71
CA GLY A 72 -7.73 2.50 -5.51
C GLY A 72 -6.29 2.59 -6.01
N ALA A 73 -5.75 1.57 -6.69
CA ALA A 73 -4.40 1.57 -7.24
C ALA A 73 -4.35 1.07 -8.69
N THR A 74 -3.32 1.50 -9.43
CA THR A 74 -3.03 1.02 -10.79
C THR A 74 -2.08 -0.18 -10.73
N TRP A 75 -2.50 -1.30 -11.27
CA TRP A 75 -1.76 -2.56 -11.32
C TRP A 75 -1.11 -2.75 -12.68
N HIS A 76 0.17 -3.08 -12.71
CA HIS A 76 0.93 -3.32 -13.94
C HIS A 76 1.18 -4.81 -14.15
N PHE A 77 1.07 -5.26 -15.41
CA PHE A 77 1.30 -6.67 -15.78
C PHE A 77 2.39 -6.79 -16.85
N SER A 78 3.09 -7.90 -16.85
CA SER A 78 4.19 -8.18 -17.79
C SER A 78 3.67 -8.57 -19.19
N LYS A 79 2.46 -9.15 -19.26
CA LYS A 79 1.79 -9.62 -20.48
C LYS A 79 0.26 -9.52 -20.34
N GLN A 80 -0.42 -9.49 -21.48
CA GLN A 80 -1.88 -9.35 -21.54
C GLN A 80 -2.61 -10.49 -20.82
N GLU A 81 -2.14 -11.72 -20.95
CA GLU A 81 -2.71 -12.88 -20.27
C GLU A 81 -2.78 -12.71 -18.73
N HIS A 82 -1.77 -12.07 -18.12
CA HIS A 82 -1.79 -11.80 -16.69
C HIS A 82 -2.79 -10.70 -16.30
N LEU A 83 -2.93 -9.68 -17.13
CA LEU A 83 -3.99 -8.68 -16.97
C LEU A 83 -5.38 -9.34 -17.03
N ASP A 84 -5.59 -10.23 -18.00
CA ASP A 84 -6.87 -10.91 -18.18
C ASP A 84 -7.21 -11.82 -16.98
N LEU A 85 -6.22 -12.56 -16.46
CA LEU A 85 -6.36 -13.38 -15.25
C LEU A 85 -6.70 -12.53 -14.02
N PHE A 86 -5.97 -11.43 -13.82
CA PHE A 86 -6.22 -10.55 -12.69
C PHE A 86 -7.60 -9.88 -12.78
N THR A 87 -8.00 -9.43 -13.97
CA THR A 87 -9.31 -8.79 -14.17
C THR A 87 -10.47 -9.75 -13.94
N ALA A 88 -10.28 -11.04 -14.25
CA ALA A 88 -11.28 -12.06 -14.00
C ALA A 88 -11.47 -12.37 -12.51
N ASP A 89 -10.40 -12.37 -11.72
CA ASP A 89 -10.43 -12.63 -10.28
C ASP A 89 -9.27 -11.91 -9.57
N PRO A 90 -9.42 -10.60 -9.27
CA PRO A 90 -8.35 -9.85 -8.62
C PRO A 90 -7.97 -10.38 -7.24
N GLU A 91 -8.93 -10.90 -6.47
CA GLU A 91 -8.69 -11.38 -5.12
C GLU A 91 -7.82 -12.64 -5.08
N ALA A 92 -7.88 -13.47 -6.13
CA ALA A 92 -7.03 -14.65 -6.25
C ALA A 92 -5.55 -14.32 -6.42
N TYR A 93 -5.23 -13.13 -6.95
CA TYR A 93 -3.86 -12.74 -7.30
C TYR A 93 -3.34 -11.55 -6.49
N ALA A 94 -4.21 -10.77 -5.87
CA ALA A 94 -3.78 -9.65 -5.04
C ALA A 94 -3.01 -10.17 -3.81
N PRO A 95 -1.90 -9.50 -3.43
CA PRO A 95 -1.19 -9.87 -2.21
C PRO A 95 -2.01 -9.56 -0.97
N GLN A 96 -1.81 -10.34 0.08
CA GLN A 96 -2.42 -10.09 1.38
C GLN A 96 -1.98 -8.75 1.94
N TYR A 97 -2.82 -8.17 2.78
CA TYR A 97 -2.56 -6.86 3.42
C TYR A 97 -2.30 -5.74 2.41
N GLY A 98 -3.02 -5.76 1.28
CA GLY A 98 -2.84 -4.77 0.22
C GLY A 98 -1.43 -4.72 -0.37
N GLY A 99 -0.59 -5.72 -0.11
CA GLY A 99 0.81 -5.74 -0.52
C GLY A 99 1.75 -4.92 0.36
N TYR A 100 1.35 -4.54 1.56
CA TYR A 100 2.28 -4.07 2.58
C TYR A 100 3.14 -5.22 3.12
N CYS A 101 4.25 -4.89 3.79
CA CYS A 101 5.12 -5.89 4.39
C CYS A 101 4.36 -6.74 5.43
N ALA A 102 4.22 -8.03 5.19
CA ALA A 102 3.44 -8.93 6.05
C ALA A 102 3.93 -8.95 7.51
N TYR A 103 5.25 -9.01 7.73
CA TYR A 103 5.81 -8.85 9.08
C TYR A 103 5.53 -7.45 9.65
N GLY A 104 5.59 -6.42 8.81
CA GLY A 104 5.29 -5.04 9.21
C GLY A 104 3.89 -4.91 9.81
N ILE A 105 2.88 -5.47 9.16
CA ILE A 105 1.49 -5.45 9.66
C ILE A 105 1.39 -6.12 11.03
N ALA A 106 2.02 -7.27 11.23
CA ALA A 106 2.00 -7.98 12.51
C ALA A 106 2.58 -7.14 13.67
N VAL A 107 3.44 -6.16 13.38
CA VAL A 107 4.07 -5.25 14.36
C VAL A 107 3.60 -3.79 14.20
N ASP A 108 2.39 -3.58 13.71
CA ASP A 108 1.70 -2.28 13.58
C ASP A 108 2.43 -1.25 12.70
N ASN A 109 3.07 -1.71 11.59
CA ASN A 109 3.77 -0.83 10.67
C ASN A 109 3.34 -1.03 9.22
N LEU A 110 2.86 0.05 8.59
CA LEU A 110 2.61 0.13 7.15
C LEU A 110 3.92 0.51 6.44
N VAL A 111 4.61 -0.47 5.89
CA VAL A 111 5.87 -0.22 5.18
C VAL A 111 5.86 -0.79 3.76
N LYS A 112 6.71 -0.21 2.91
CA LYS A 112 6.92 -0.68 1.54
C LYS A 112 7.39 -2.13 1.49
N ILE A 113 7.45 -2.68 0.29
CA ILE A 113 8.00 -4.02 0.03
C ILE A 113 9.19 -3.97 -0.95
N GLU A 114 9.91 -5.08 -1.04
CA GLU A 114 10.76 -5.42 -2.17
C GLU A 114 10.16 -6.62 -2.90
N GLY A 115 10.00 -6.52 -4.22
CA GLY A 115 9.26 -7.52 -5.00
C GLY A 115 9.87 -8.93 -4.98
N ASP A 116 11.19 -9.03 -4.78
CA ASP A 116 11.88 -10.33 -4.69
C ASP A 116 11.72 -11.03 -3.32
N LEU A 117 11.11 -10.36 -2.35
CA LEU A 117 10.95 -10.87 -0.98
C LEU A 117 9.50 -11.29 -0.75
N TRP A 118 9.13 -12.40 -1.35
CA TRP A 118 7.77 -12.93 -1.36
C TRP A 118 7.69 -14.39 -0.89
N ASP A 119 6.50 -14.80 -0.51
CA ASP A 119 6.13 -16.18 -0.20
C ASP A 119 4.67 -16.42 -0.60
N ILE A 120 4.34 -17.61 -1.10
CA ILE A 120 2.97 -18.07 -1.26
C ILE A 120 2.70 -19.10 -0.18
N VAL A 121 1.69 -18.85 0.65
CA VAL A 121 1.23 -19.74 1.72
C VAL A 121 -0.26 -19.98 1.56
N ASP A 122 -0.65 -21.22 1.44
CA ASP A 122 -2.06 -21.64 1.22
C ASP A 122 -2.72 -20.90 0.06
N GLY A 123 -1.97 -20.72 -1.05
CA GLY A 123 -2.44 -20.04 -2.26
C GLY A 123 -2.51 -18.51 -2.16
N LYS A 124 -2.02 -17.91 -1.08
CA LYS A 124 -2.03 -16.46 -0.85
C LYS A 124 -0.63 -15.87 -0.94
N LEU A 125 -0.50 -14.72 -1.59
CA LEU A 125 0.78 -14.02 -1.76
C LEU A 125 1.05 -13.09 -0.57
N TYR A 126 2.24 -13.21 0.01
CA TYR A 126 2.76 -12.33 1.07
C TYR A 126 4.06 -11.69 0.62
N LEU A 127 4.16 -10.37 0.82
CA LEU A 127 5.35 -9.58 0.47
C LEU A 127 6.05 -9.07 1.72
N ASN A 128 7.36 -8.88 1.64
CA ASN A 128 8.16 -8.37 2.75
C ASN A 128 9.08 -7.22 2.31
N PHE A 129 9.52 -6.42 3.29
CA PHE A 129 10.31 -5.22 3.07
C PHE A 129 11.79 -5.51 2.82
N ASP A 130 12.38 -6.34 3.67
CA ASP A 130 13.79 -6.73 3.57
C ASP A 130 14.00 -8.19 4.00
N LYS A 131 15.20 -8.69 3.75
CA LYS A 131 15.54 -10.09 4.04
C LYS A 131 15.48 -10.42 5.53
N LYS A 132 15.80 -9.46 6.40
CA LYS A 132 15.76 -9.65 7.85
C LYS A 132 14.31 -9.81 8.33
N LEU A 133 13.39 -8.97 7.82
CA LEU A 133 11.98 -9.05 8.17
C LEU A 133 11.32 -10.28 7.55
N GLN A 134 11.68 -10.66 6.31
CA GLN A 134 11.22 -11.92 5.72
C GLN A 134 11.66 -13.14 6.53
N ASN A 135 12.91 -13.19 7.00
CA ASN A 135 13.38 -14.26 7.85
C ASN A 135 12.65 -14.31 9.21
N LYS A 136 12.34 -13.14 9.76
CA LYS A 136 11.51 -13.03 10.97
C LYS A 136 10.11 -13.60 10.72
N TRP A 137 9.43 -13.17 9.65
CA TRP A 137 8.12 -13.66 9.26
C TRP A 137 8.13 -15.18 9.03
N ARG A 138 9.16 -15.71 8.34
CA ARG A 138 9.34 -17.15 8.09
C ARG A 138 9.61 -17.97 9.35
N SER A 139 10.04 -17.37 10.46
CA SER A 139 10.28 -18.10 11.72
C SER A 139 8.98 -18.56 12.41
N ASP A 140 7.84 -17.89 12.11
CA ASP A 140 6.51 -18.27 12.61
C ASP A 140 5.41 -17.71 11.68
N ILE A 141 5.33 -18.26 10.47
CA ILE A 141 4.41 -17.79 9.43
C ILE A 141 2.96 -17.77 9.93
N ALA A 142 2.50 -18.88 10.53
CA ALA A 142 1.11 -19.01 10.98
C ALA A 142 0.78 -18.01 12.10
N GLY A 143 1.70 -17.80 13.05
CA GLY A 143 1.53 -16.84 14.13
C GLY A 143 1.48 -15.40 13.60
N TYR A 144 2.36 -15.02 12.69
CA TYR A 144 2.36 -13.69 12.12
C TYR A 144 1.17 -13.42 11.19
N ILE A 145 0.71 -14.43 10.42
CA ILE A 145 -0.53 -14.30 9.62
C ILE A 145 -1.71 -14.02 10.55
N LYS A 146 -1.88 -14.82 11.61
CA LYS A 146 -2.97 -14.62 12.57
C LYS A 146 -2.96 -13.21 13.17
N ILE A 147 -1.80 -12.73 13.61
CA ILE A 147 -1.66 -11.39 14.19
C ILE A 147 -1.98 -10.31 13.15
N ALA A 148 -1.49 -10.46 11.92
CA ALA A 148 -1.68 -9.49 10.87
C ALA A 148 -3.14 -9.45 10.38
N ASP A 149 -3.83 -10.59 10.30
CA ASP A 149 -5.26 -10.67 9.97
C ASP A 149 -6.13 -9.91 10.99
N GLU A 150 -5.78 -9.96 12.29
CA GLU A 150 -6.48 -9.24 13.34
C GLU A 150 -6.24 -7.72 13.32
N LYS A 151 -5.14 -7.27 12.71
CA LYS A 151 -4.67 -5.88 12.82
C LYS A 151 -4.89 -5.05 11.57
N PHE A 152 -4.86 -5.64 10.39
CA PHE A 152 -4.73 -4.92 9.13
C PHE A 152 -5.81 -3.85 8.92
N ASP A 153 -7.10 -4.22 9.07
CA ASP A 153 -8.20 -3.29 8.85
C ASP A 153 -8.16 -2.10 9.82
N GLY A 154 -7.88 -2.38 11.09
CA GLY A 154 -7.73 -1.34 12.10
C GLY A 154 -6.52 -0.43 11.86
N LEU A 155 -5.44 -0.99 11.32
CA LEU A 155 -4.23 -0.22 10.99
C LEU A 155 -4.47 0.72 9.81
N ILE A 156 -5.16 0.27 8.76
CA ILE A 156 -5.56 1.14 7.64
C ILE A 156 -6.49 2.26 8.15
N ALA A 157 -7.57 1.91 8.88
CA ALA A 157 -8.52 2.90 9.39
C ALA A 157 -7.90 3.95 10.34
N SER A 158 -6.85 3.59 11.08
CA SER A 158 -6.16 4.53 12.00
C SER A 158 -5.30 5.57 11.28
N HIS A 159 -5.06 5.43 9.99
CA HIS A 159 -4.27 6.33 9.16
C HIS A 159 -5.13 7.13 8.16
N GLU A 160 -6.46 6.93 8.16
CA GLU A 160 -7.43 7.78 7.45
C GLU A 160 -7.65 9.10 8.23
#